data_bd3644e573a6a7569f2f2bba8057b6e6
#
_entry.id   bd3644e573a6a7569f2f2bba8057b6e6
#
_cell.length_a   1.000
_cell.length_b   1.000
_cell.length_c   1.000
_cell.angle_alpha   90.00
_cell.angle_beta   90.00
_cell.angle_gamma   90.00
#
_symmetry.space_group_name_H-M   'P 1'
#
loop_
_entity.id
_entity.type
_entity.pdbx_description
1 polymer ?
#
loop_
_entity_poly.entity_id
_entity_poly.type
_entity_poly.pdbx_seq_one_letter_code
_entity_poly.pdbx_strand_id
1 'polypeptide(L)'
;VNGIDINNSKIKNIKKNKINFYEKNLDKALQKSLKNKRLHLSNNLNNIKSQIYIICLGSEINNNNLISNNNLIKISKNIGKTISKNDLVILRGTVQVGTSRNIVVKLLEKYSKLKCGLDFYFSYLPERIVEGNALYELDNVPQIVSGFTKKCKEKALEFCSKAFKSIIELESLEEGEIIKLTSNSYRDLSFAFANEISRISSYYGLSGSSLIDKANFGYPRNLIAKPSMGVGG
;
A
#
# COMPACT_ATOMS: atom_id res chain seq x y z
N VAL A 1 -5.29 -16.56 -7.78
CA VAL A 1 -4.39 -15.42 -7.58
C VAL A 1 -2.95 -15.89 -7.73
N ASN A 2 -2.12 -15.11 -8.43
CA ASN A 2 -0.68 -15.36 -8.53
C ASN A 2 0.04 -14.34 -7.63
N GLY A 3 0.68 -14.83 -6.57
CA GLY A 3 1.53 -14.02 -5.69
C GLY A 3 2.98 -14.11 -6.16
N ILE A 4 3.60 -12.96 -6.39
CA ILE A 4 4.95 -12.88 -6.93
C ILE A 4 5.82 -12.07 -5.99
N ASP A 5 6.96 -12.65 -5.57
CA ASP A 5 7.97 -11.96 -4.78
C ASP A 5 9.35 -12.46 -5.22
N ILE A 6 10.32 -11.56 -5.34
CA ILE A 6 11.70 -11.91 -5.73
C ILE A 6 12.42 -12.70 -4.61
N ASN A 7 11.95 -12.63 -3.39
CA ASN A 7 12.53 -13.29 -2.23
C ASN A 7 12.09 -14.78 -2.15
N ASN A 8 12.97 -15.67 -2.60
CA ASN A 8 12.71 -17.11 -2.57
C ASN A 8 12.44 -17.67 -1.17
N SER A 9 13.10 -17.14 -0.14
CA SER A 9 12.89 -17.57 1.25
C SER A 9 11.49 -17.23 1.71
N LYS A 10 11.02 -16.01 1.42
CA LYS A 10 9.65 -15.56 1.72
C LYS A 10 8.61 -16.46 1.04
N ILE A 11 8.79 -16.74 -0.25
CA ILE A 11 7.91 -17.67 -1.01
C ILE A 11 7.88 -19.06 -0.38
N LYS A 12 9.06 -19.62 -0.05
CA LYS A 12 9.14 -20.94 0.60
C LYS A 12 8.42 -20.97 1.94
N ASN A 13 8.53 -19.91 2.74
CA ASN A 13 7.86 -19.81 4.03
C ASN A 13 6.34 -19.72 3.86
N ILE A 14 5.86 -18.88 2.96
CA ILE A 14 4.41 -18.74 2.69
C ILE A 14 3.83 -20.06 2.17
N LYS A 15 4.51 -20.80 1.28
CA LYS A 15 4.10 -22.13 0.81
C LYS A 15 3.97 -23.14 1.96
N LYS A 16 4.72 -22.97 3.06
CA LYS A 16 4.65 -23.80 4.28
C LYS A 16 3.68 -23.23 5.32
N ASN A 17 2.84 -22.27 4.97
CA ASN A 17 1.96 -21.53 5.88
C ASN A 17 2.73 -20.87 7.05
N LYS A 18 3.96 -20.40 6.79
CA LYS A 18 4.75 -19.66 7.78
C LYS A 18 4.75 -18.18 7.44
N ILE A 19 4.26 -17.37 8.37
CA ILE A 19 4.19 -15.89 8.28
C ILE A 19 5.15 -15.35 9.33
N ASN A 20 5.95 -14.32 8.97
CA ASN A 20 7.00 -13.77 9.83
C ASN A 20 6.52 -12.61 10.71
N PHE A 21 5.26 -12.26 10.63
CA PHE A 21 4.65 -11.19 11.40
C PHE A 21 3.28 -11.64 11.92
N TYR A 22 2.79 -10.99 12.96
CA TYR A 22 1.48 -11.28 13.51
C TYR A 22 0.39 -10.51 12.76
N GLU A 23 -0.59 -11.24 12.25
CA GLU A 23 -1.85 -10.68 11.73
C GLU A 23 -2.99 -11.61 12.09
N LYS A 24 -4.00 -11.09 12.79
CA LYS A 24 -5.12 -11.89 13.28
C LYS A 24 -5.83 -12.60 12.12
N ASN A 25 -5.96 -13.94 12.21
CA ASN A 25 -6.61 -14.82 11.23
C ASN A 25 -5.95 -14.95 9.85
N LEU A 26 -4.80 -14.31 9.61
CA LEU A 26 -4.10 -14.41 8.32
C LEU A 26 -3.59 -15.83 8.05
N ASP A 27 -3.10 -16.52 9.08
CA ASP A 27 -2.65 -17.91 9.03
C ASP A 27 -3.76 -18.85 8.49
N LYS A 28 -4.98 -18.70 9.03
CA LYS A 28 -6.16 -19.48 8.60
C LYS A 28 -6.56 -19.14 7.16
N ALA A 29 -6.57 -17.86 6.80
CA ALA A 29 -6.89 -17.40 5.45
C ALA A 29 -5.86 -17.90 4.43
N LEU A 30 -4.57 -17.85 4.76
CA LEU A 30 -3.49 -18.37 3.93
C LEU A 30 -3.61 -19.88 3.75
N GLN A 31 -3.76 -20.63 4.84
CA GLN A 31 -3.94 -22.09 4.80
C GLN A 31 -5.10 -22.50 3.91
N LYS A 32 -6.27 -21.84 4.06
CA LYS A 32 -7.45 -22.08 3.22
C LYS A 32 -7.16 -21.81 1.74
N SER A 33 -6.46 -20.71 1.43
CA SER A 33 -6.14 -20.33 0.06
C SER A 33 -5.16 -21.30 -0.60
N LEU A 34 -4.16 -21.78 0.13
CA LEU A 34 -3.20 -22.78 -0.35
C LEU A 34 -3.87 -24.14 -0.55
N LYS A 35 -4.65 -24.63 0.43
CA LYS A 35 -5.38 -25.90 0.36
C LYS A 35 -6.34 -25.95 -0.84
N ASN A 36 -7.04 -24.86 -1.09
CA ASN A 36 -8.00 -24.74 -2.20
C ASN A 36 -7.35 -24.38 -3.53
N LYS A 37 -6.01 -24.37 -3.60
CA LYS A 37 -5.24 -24.01 -4.82
C LYS A 37 -5.64 -22.66 -5.42
N ARG A 38 -6.10 -21.71 -4.57
CA ARG A 38 -6.49 -20.35 -5.00
C ARG A 38 -5.31 -19.38 -5.03
N LEU A 39 -4.19 -19.71 -4.37
CA LEU A 39 -2.97 -18.93 -4.32
C LEU A 39 -1.81 -19.74 -4.92
N HIS A 40 -1.26 -19.23 -6.01
CA HIS A 40 -0.05 -19.74 -6.64
C HIS A 40 1.09 -18.79 -6.37
N LEU A 41 2.24 -19.29 -5.92
CA LEU A 41 3.39 -18.48 -5.52
C LEU A 41 4.56 -18.73 -6.46
N SER A 42 5.15 -17.66 -7.00
CA SER A 42 6.28 -17.67 -7.90
C SER A 42 7.27 -16.54 -7.59
N ASN A 43 8.55 -16.73 -7.92
CA ASN A 43 9.56 -15.68 -7.86
C ASN A 43 9.73 -14.96 -9.20
N ASN A 44 8.95 -15.32 -10.20
CA ASN A 44 9.08 -14.79 -11.55
C ASN A 44 7.70 -14.42 -12.12
N LEU A 45 7.62 -13.25 -12.75
CA LEU A 45 6.44 -12.75 -13.44
C LEU A 45 6.34 -13.30 -14.88
N ASN A 46 7.42 -13.87 -15.42
CA ASN A 46 7.46 -14.32 -16.81
C ASN A 46 6.34 -15.33 -17.10
N ASN A 47 5.63 -15.11 -18.19
CA ASN A 47 4.52 -15.95 -18.67
C ASN A 47 3.26 -15.97 -17.78
N ILE A 48 3.18 -15.13 -16.73
CA ILE A 48 1.97 -15.00 -15.92
C ILE A 48 1.09 -13.92 -16.54
N LYS A 49 0.00 -14.34 -17.22
CA LYS A 49 -1.05 -13.45 -17.69
C LYS A 49 -2.15 -13.34 -16.66
N SER A 50 -2.61 -12.14 -16.43
CA SER A 50 -3.70 -11.83 -15.50
C SER A 50 -4.52 -10.67 -16.06
N GLN A 51 -5.80 -10.62 -15.73
CA GLN A 51 -6.65 -9.47 -16.08
C GLN A 51 -6.45 -8.28 -15.13
N ILE A 52 -5.95 -8.56 -13.92
CA ILE A 52 -5.68 -7.53 -12.90
C ILE A 52 -4.28 -7.75 -12.34
N TYR A 53 -3.47 -6.70 -12.39
CA TYR A 53 -2.13 -6.64 -11.83
C TYR A 53 -2.12 -5.67 -10.65
N ILE A 54 -1.72 -6.15 -9.46
CA ILE A 54 -1.63 -5.31 -8.25
C ILE A 54 -0.15 -5.17 -7.89
N ILE A 55 0.36 -3.93 -7.98
CA ILE A 55 1.73 -3.59 -7.62
C ILE A 55 1.75 -3.11 -6.16
N CYS A 56 2.36 -3.91 -5.28
CA CYS A 56 2.51 -3.58 -3.85
C CYS A 56 3.90 -2.98 -3.53
N LEU A 57 4.64 -2.54 -4.54
CA LEU A 57 5.92 -1.86 -4.40
C LEU A 57 5.70 -0.35 -4.43
N GLY A 58 6.46 0.38 -3.61
CA GLY A 58 6.51 1.83 -3.59
C GLY A 58 7.89 2.37 -3.97
N SER A 59 8.08 3.66 -3.74
CA SER A 59 9.39 4.29 -3.75
C SER A 59 10.18 3.85 -2.52
N GLU A 60 11.48 3.67 -2.66
CA GLU A 60 12.40 3.28 -1.59
C GLU A 60 13.37 4.43 -1.29
N ILE A 61 13.90 4.46 -0.08
CA ILE A 61 15.00 5.38 0.28
C ILE A 61 16.30 4.57 0.13
N ASN A 62 17.22 5.06 -0.69
CA ASN A 62 18.53 4.45 -0.86
C ASN A 62 19.50 4.83 0.28
N ASN A 63 20.69 4.24 0.29
CA ASN A 63 21.72 4.47 1.31
C ASN A 63 22.19 5.94 1.42
N ASN A 64 21.91 6.77 0.42
CA ASN A 64 22.22 8.20 0.40
C ASN A 64 21.03 9.06 0.82
N ASN A 65 19.99 8.49 1.42
CA ASN A 65 18.73 9.14 1.77
C ASN A 65 17.98 9.76 0.57
N LEU A 66 18.25 9.27 -0.65
CA LEU A 66 17.54 9.70 -1.85
C LEU A 66 16.45 8.71 -2.21
N ILE A 67 15.34 9.24 -2.73
CA ILE A 67 14.23 8.42 -3.18
C ILE A 67 14.61 7.67 -4.46
N SER A 68 14.36 6.37 -4.48
CA SER A 68 14.61 5.47 -5.60
C SER A 68 13.32 4.78 -6.04
N ASN A 69 13.09 4.80 -7.34
CA ASN A 69 11.99 4.09 -7.99
C ASN A 69 12.47 2.85 -8.78
N ASN A 70 13.69 2.37 -8.56
CA ASN A 70 14.32 1.34 -9.38
C ASN A 70 13.50 0.04 -9.45
N ASN A 71 13.02 -0.44 -8.31
CA ASN A 71 12.20 -1.65 -8.25
C ASN A 71 10.83 -1.44 -8.91
N LEU A 72 10.20 -0.28 -8.69
CA LEU A 72 8.96 0.10 -9.34
C LEU A 72 9.11 0.22 -10.85
N ILE A 73 10.18 0.81 -11.34
CA ILE A 73 10.53 0.89 -12.77
C ILE A 73 10.69 -0.50 -13.36
N LYS A 74 11.43 -1.39 -12.69
CA LYS A 74 11.68 -2.76 -13.14
C LYS A 74 10.38 -3.55 -13.27
N ILE A 75 9.51 -3.52 -12.25
CA ILE A 75 8.25 -4.25 -12.28
C ILE A 75 7.28 -3.67 -13.31
N SER A 76 7.21 -2.33 -13.46
CA SER A 76 6.37 -1.67 -14.46
C SER A 76 6.78 -2.06 -15.89
N LYS A 77 8.07 -2.14 -16.18
CA LYS A 77 8.59 -2.65 -17.47
C LYS A 77 8.16 -4.10 -17.73
N ASN A 78 8.25 -4.95 -16.72
CA ASN A 78 7.90 -6.36 -16.86
C ASN A 78 6.39 -6.54 -17.06
N ILE A 79 5.56 -5.84 -16.28
CA ILE A 79 4.11 -5.85 -16.46
C ILE A 79 3.74 -5.29 -17.84
N GLY A 80 4.36 -4.18 -18.28
CA GLY A 80 4.13 -3.60 -19.59
C GLY A 80 4.37 -4.56 -20.75
N LYS A 81 5.29 -5.52 -20.60
CA LYS A 81 5.50 -6.59 -21.61
C LYS A 81 4.44 -7.69 -21.60
N THR A 82 3.60 -7.73 -20.56
CA THR A 82 2.69 -8.85 -20.29
C THR A 82 1.23 -8.44 -20.45
N ILE A 83 0.89 -7.18 -20.15
CA ILE A 83 -0.49 -6.68 -20.19
C ILE A 83 -1.09 -6.76 -21.60
N SER A 84 -2.39 -7.01 -21.62
CA SER A 84 -3.23 -7.11 -22.81
C SER A 84 -4.33 -6.05 -22.78
N LYS A 85 -5.11 -5.97 -23.87
CA LYS A 85 -6.29 -5.08 -23.88
C LYS A 85 -7.28 -5.46 -22.80
N ASN A 86 -7.88 -4.45 -22.20
CA ASN A 86 -8.84 -4.50 -21.09
C ASN A 86 -8.27 -4.92 -19.72
N ASP A 87 -6.96 -5.13 -19.59
CA ASP A 87 -6.34 -5.40 -18.30
C ASP A 87 -6.34 -4.14 -17.41
N LEU A 88 -6.41 -4.37 -16.09
CA LEU A 88 -6.34 -3.34 -15.07
C LEU A 88 -5.03 -3.46 -14.30
N VAL A 89 -4.27 -2.38 -14.20
CA VAL A 89 -3.08 -2.28 -13.34
C VAL A 89 -3.39 -1.35 -12.17
N ILE A 90 -3.17 -1.83 -10.95
CA ILE A 90 -3.41 -1.10 -9.70
C ILE A 90 -2.07 -0.93 -8.99
N LEU A 91 -1.70 0.31 -8.66
CA LEU A 91 -0.57 0.61 -7.79
C LEU A 91 -1.06 0.87 -6.36
N ARG A 92 -0.49 0.18 -5.37
CA ARG A 92 -0.85 0.32 -3.95
C ARG A 92 0.28 0.87 -3.07
N GLY A 93 1.51 0.84 -3.55
CA GLY A 93 2.68 1.28 -2.79
C GLY A 93 2.71 2.80 -2.57
N THR A 94 3.41 3.24 -1.53
CA THR A 94 3.66 4.67 -1.27
C THR A 94 4.68 5.19 -2.29
N VAL A 95 4.33 6.29 -2.97
CA VAL A 95 5.17 6.88 -4.01
C VAL A 95 5.16 8.42 -3.91
N GLN A 96 6.14 9.07 -4.53
CA GLN A 96 6.14 10.52 -4.69
C GLN A 96 4.98 10.96 -5.61
N VAL A 97 4.51 12.19 -5.40
CA VAL A 97 3.47 12.79 -6.23
C VAL A 97 3.90 12.84 -7.70
N GLY A 98 3.02 12.37 -8.58
CA GLY A 98 3.25 12.28 -10.02
C GLY A 98 3.95 10.99 -10.48
N THR A 99 4.37 10.11 -9.59
CA THR A 99 5.05 8.84 -9.94
C THR A 99 4.13 7.92 -10.75
N SER A 100 2.88 7.78 -10.37
CA SER A 100 1.91 6.94 -11.08
C SER A 100 1.78 7.35 -12.53
N ARG A 101 1.56 8.63 -12.80
CA ARG A 101 1.37 9.18 -14.14
C ARG A 101 2.66 9.23 -14.95
N ASN A 102 3.71 9.81 -14.35
CA ASN A 102 4.91 10.19 -15.10
C ASN A 102 5.92 9.05 -15.24
N ILE A 103 5.86 8.03 -14.38
CA ILE A 103 6.77 6.89 -14.41
C ILE A 103 6.01 5.62 -14.77
N VAL A 104 5.04 5.19 -13.96
CA VAL A 104 4.42 3.87 -14.11
C VAL A 104 3.61 3.78 -15.40
N VAL A 105 2.66 4.68 -15.61
CA VAL A 105 1.81 4.66 -16.82
C VAL A 105 2.66 4.79 -18.09
N LYS A 106 3.63 5.71 -18.13
CA LYS A 106 4.53 5.86 -19.29
C LYS A 106 5.32 4.59 -19.61
N LEU A 107 5.77 3.87 -18.58
CA LEU A 107 6.48 2.61 -18.77
C LEU A 107 5.55 1.51 -19.25
N LEU A 108 4.35 1.40 -18.68
CA LEU A 108 3.34 0.44 -19.13
C LEU A 108 3.01 0.67 -20.63
N GLU A 109 2.71 1.89 -21.05
CA GLU A 109 2.45 2.24 -22.45
C GLU A 109 3.65 1.94 -23.34
N LYS A 110 4.86 2.33 -22.91
CA LYS A 110 6.09 2.13 -23.70
C LYS A 110 6.34 0.65 -24.01
N TYR A 111 6.15 -0.23 -23.04
CA TYR A 111 6.49 -1.65 -23.17
C TYR A 111 5.35 -2.51 -23.70
N SER A 112 4.10 -2.13 -23.50
CA SER A 112 2.95 -2.84 -24.04
C SER A 112 2.59 -2.39 -25.46
N LYS A 113 2.96 -1.17 -25.85
CA LYS A 113 2.48 -0.47 -27.04
C LYS A 113 0.97 -0.18 -27.02
N LEU A 114 0.33 -0.31 -25.88
CA LEU A 114 -1.07 -0.01 -25.61
C LEU A 114 -1.22 1.37 -25.01
N LYS A 115 -2.42 1.97 -25.09
CA LYS A 115 -2.75 3.28 -24.52
C LYS A 115 -3.60 3.14 -23.26
N CYS A 116 -3.14 3.77 -22.17
CA CYS A 116 -3.87 3.81 -20.92
C CYS A 116 -5.18 4.59 -21.05
N GLY A 117 -6.27 4.05 -20.52
CA GLY A 117 -7.61 4.62 -20.63
C GLY A 117 -8.37 4.27 -21.91
N LEU A 118 -7.69 3.70 -22.92
CA LEU A 118 -8.27 3.20 -24.16
C LEU A 118 -8.15 1.69 -24.27
N ASP A 119 -6.90 1.18 -24.26
CA ASP A 119 -6.62 -0.24 -24.43
C ASP A 119 -6.50 -0.99 -23.11
N PHE A 120 -5.89 -0.37 -22.09
CA PHE A 120 -5.80 -0.90 -20.73
C PHE A 120 -6.10 0.18 -19.71
N TYR A 121 -6.24 -0.20 -18.44
CA TYR A 121 -6.65 0.70 -17.37
C TYR A 121 -5.60 0.77 -16.27
N PHE A 122 -5.44 1.96 -15.65
CA PHE A 122 -4.53 2.16 -14.53
C PHE A 122 -5.22 2.93 -13.41
N SER A 123 -5.02 2.48 -12.18
CA SER A 123 -5.56 3.09 -10.96
C SER A 123 -4.52 3.12 -9.84
N TYR A 124 -4.61 4.13 -8.99
CA TYR A 124 -3.85 4.21 -7.75
C TYR A 124 -4.78 4.03 -6.56
N LEU A 125 -4.49 3.00 -5.75
CA LEU A 125 -5.22 2.62 -4.54
C LEU A 125 -4.22 2.49 -3.38
N PRO A 126 -3.87 3.59 -2.68
CA PRO A 126 -2.89 3.53 -1.61
C PRO A 126 -3.31 2.58 -0.49
N GLU A 127 -2.35 1.79 -0.01
CA GLU A 127 -2.55 0.96 1.18
C GLU A 127 -2.57 1.82 2.44
N ARG A 128 -3.59 1.67 3.28
CA ARG A 128 -3.82 2.48 4.48
C ARG A 128 -4.02 1.66 5.75
N ILE A 129 -3.94 0.34 5.66
CA ILE A 129 -4.11 -0.55 6.82
C ILE A 129 -2.89 -0.55 7.75
N VAL A 130 -3.14 -0.91 9.01
CA VAL A 130 -2.11 -1.05 10.05
C VAL A 130 -1.79 -2.53 10.25
N GLU A 131 -0.51 -2.86 10.38
CA GLU A 131 -0.03 -4.20 10.71
C GLU A 131 -0.62 -4.70 12.03
N GLY A 132 -1.04 -5.96 12.07
CA GLY A 132 -1.72 -6.58 13.21
C GLY A 132 -3.24 -6.45 13.21
N ASN A 133 -3.81 -5.54 12.39
CA ASN A 133 -5.25 -5.31 12.26
C ASN A 133 -5.74 -5.23 10.80
N ALA A 134 -4.92 -5.69 9.87
CA ALA A 134 -5.10 -5.50 8.44
C ALA A 134 -6.41 -6.09 7.90
N LEU A 135 -6.77 -7.32 8.30
CA LEU A 135 -8.00 -7.96 7.81
C LEU A 135 -9.26 -7.24 8.31
N TYR A 136 -9.25 -6.73 9.54
CA TYR A 136 -10.34 -5.92 10.05
C TYR A 136 -10.44 -4.58 9.32
N GLU A 137 -9.31 -3.92 9.09
CA GLU A 137 -9.28 -2.62 8.45
C GLU A 137 -9.61 -2.67 6.95
N LEU A 138 -9.27 -3.76 6.26
CA LEU A 138 -9.73 -3.98 4.88
C LEU A 138 -11.25 -3.96 4.74
N ASP A 139 -11.95 -4.43 5.78
CA ASP A 139 -13.41 -4.47 5.82
C ASP A 139 -14.04 -3.15 6.31
N ASN A 140 -13.34 -2.36 7.11
CA ASN A 140 -13.94 -1.27 7.87
C ASN A 140 -13.35 0.13 7.55
N VAL A 141 -12.15 0.21 6.98
CA VAL A 141 -11.54 1.48 6.55
C VAL A 141 -11.89 1.73 5.08
N PRO A 142 -12.50 2.88 4.73
CA PRO A 142 -12.79 3.20 3.34
C PRO A 142 -11.54 3.15 2.48
N GLN A 143 -11.61 2.43 1.37
CA GLN A 143 -10.52 2.37 0.39
C GLN A 143 -10.59 3.58 -0.53
N ILE A 144 -9.43 4.16 -0.82
CA ILE A 144 -9.31 5.30 -1.73
C ILE A 144 -9.05 4.77 -3.13
N VAL A 145 -9.82 5.25 -4.11
CA VAL A 145 -9.71 4.83 -5.51
C VAL A 145 -9.59 6.04 -6.42
N SER A 146 -8.51 6.09 -7.18
CA SER A 146 -8.31 7.06 -8.25
C SER A 146 -8.00 6.37 -9.57
N GLY A 147 -8.18 7.05 -10.69
CA GLY A 147 -7.89 6.52 -12.02
C GLY A 147 -7.11 7.49 -12.89
N PHE A 148 -6.33 6.96 -13.84
CA PHE A 148 -5.63 7.77 -14.84
C PHE A 148 -6.61 8.57 -15.73
N THR A 149 -7.75 7.97 -16.06
CA THR A 149 -8.92 8.59 -16.69
C THR A 149 -10.17 8.19 -15.92
N LYS A 150 -11.32 8.85 -16.23
CA LYS A 150 -12.62 8.46 -15.67
C LYS A 150 -12.90 6.97 -15.90
N LYS A 151 -12.66 6.46 -17.11
CA LYS A 151 -12.85 5.05 -17.46
C LYS A 151 -11.93 4.11 -16.66
N CYS A 152 -10.68 4.55 -16.36
CA CYS A 152 -9.79 3.80 -15.50
C CYS A 152 -10.33 3.72 -14.05
N LYS A 153 -10.88 4.83 -13.53
CA LYS A 153 -11.52 4.86 -12.21
C LYS A 153 -12.73 3.93 -12.17
N GLU A 154 -13.61 3.99 -13.16
CA GLU A 154 -14.78 3.11 -13.27
C GLU A 154 -14.40 1.63 -13.27
N LYS A 155 -13.34 1.26 -14.04
CA LYS A 155 -12.83 -0.12 -14.06
C LYS A 155 -12.25 -0.57 -12.71
N ALA A 156 -11.57 0.31 -12.00
CA ALA A 156 -11.08 0.02 -10.66
C ALA A 156 -12.22 -0.11 -9.65
N LEU A 157 -13.26 0.74 -9.74
CA LEU A 157 -14.45 0.67 -8.89
C LEU A 157 -15.22 -0.63 -9.08
N GLU A 158 -15.37 -1.11 -10.33
CA GLU A 158 -15.98 -2.42 -10.62
C GLU A 158 -15.28 -3.58 -9.89
N PHE A 159 -13.95 -3.52 -9.79
CA PHE A 159 -13.17 -4.50 -9.04
C PHE A 159 -13.30 -4.29 -7.54
N CYS A 160 -13.14 -3.04 -7.07
CA CYS A 160 -13.09 -2.70 -5.65
C CYS A 160 -14.43 -2.91 -4.95
N SER A 161 -15.55 -2.66 -5.62
CA SER A 161 -16.90 -2.87 -5.05
C SER A 161 -17.19 -4.33 -4.68
N LYS A 162 -16.48 -5.26 -5.30
CA LYS A 162 -16.59 -6.70 -4.97
C LYS A 162 -15.71 -7.11 -3.78
N ALA A 163 -14.73 -6.28 -3.42
CA ALA A 163 -13.73 -6.59 -2.42
C ALA A 163 -13.84 -5.75 -1.14
N PHE A 164 -14.39 -4.54 -1.23
CA PHE A 164 -14.41 -3.55 -0.15
C PHE A 164 -15.81 -3.02 0.10
N LYS A 165 -16.14 -2.77 1.37
CA LYS A 165 -17.47 -2.29 1.80
C LYS A 165 -17.66 -0.79 1.57
N SER A 166 -16.59 -0.01 1.63
CA SER A 166 -16.66 1.45 1.53
C SER A 166 -15.50 1.97 0.69
N ILE A 167 -15.81 2.90 -0.22
CA ILE A 167 -14.86 3.46 -1.18
C ILE A 167 -15.01 4.97 -1.20
N ILE A 168 -13.87 5.67 -1.23
CA ILE A 168 -13.75 7.11 -1.47
C ILE A 168 -13.17 7.29 -2.87
N GLU A 169 -13.94 7.88 -3.76
CA GLU A 169 -13.51 8.18 -5.11
C GLU A 169 -12.73 9.50 -5.15
N LEU A 170 -11.64 9.51 -5.91
CA LEU A 170 -10.82 10.69 -6.12
C LEU A 170 -10.85 11.13 -7.59
N GLU A 171 -10.48 12.40 -7.82
CA GLU A 171 -10.50 12.98 -9.17
C GLU A 171 -9.20 12.74 -9.93
N SER A 172 -8.06 12.54 -9.26
CA SER A 172 -6.77 12.32 -9.90
C SER A 172 -5.89 11.31 -9.18
N LEU A 173 -4.90 10.77 -9.88
CA LEU A 173 -3.87 9.89 -9.29
C LEU A 173 -3.07 10.65 -8.24
N GLU A 174 -2.73 11.91 -8.53
CA GLU A 174 -1.94 12.79 -7.68
C GLU A 174 -2.64 13.07 -6.35
N GLU A 175 -3.96 13.21 -6.35
CA GLU A 175 -4.76 13.36 -5.12
C GLU A 175 -4.58 12.15 -4.20
N GLY A 176 -4.63 10.93 -4.74
CA GLY A 176 -4.40 9.71 -3.98
C GLY A 176 -2.98 9.62 -3.40
N GLU A 177 -1.97 10.00 -4.20
CA GLU A 177 -0.57 10.05 -3.78
C GLU A 177 -0.36 11.07 -2.64
N ILE A 178 -0.94 12.27 -2.76
CA ILE A 178 -0.89 13.32 -1.74
C ILE A 178 -1.56 12.85 -0.46
N ILE A 179 -2.76 12.28 -0.52
CA ILE A 179 -3.48 11.79 0.67
C ILE A 179 -2.65 10.74 1.41
N LYS A 180 -2.01 9.81 0.69
CA LYS A 180 -1.15 8.79 1.31
C LYS A 180 0.04 9.42 2.03
N LEU A 181 0.75 10.35 1.38
CA LEU A 181 1.90 11.04 1.94
C LEU A 181 1.49 11.91 3.13
N THR A 182 0.41 12.67 3.00
CA THR A 182 -0.11 13.53 4.08
C THR A 182 -0.47 12.70 5.31
N SER A 183 -1.14 11.56 5.14
CA SER A 183 -1.52 10.69 6.26
C SER A 183 -0.29 10.14 6.99
N ASN A 184 0.75 9.73 6.26
CA ASN A 184 1.98 9.24 6.86
C ASN A 184 2.74 10.38 7.58
N SER A 185 2.91 11.53 6.92
CA SER A 185 3.61 12.69 7.51
C SER A 185 2.92 13.22 8.76
N TYR A 186 1.58 13.28 8.77
CA TYR A 186 0.82 13.68 9.96
C TYR A 186 1.08 12.73 11.14
N ARG A 187 1.10 11.42 10.89
CA ARG A 187 1.40 10.42 11.94
C ARG A 187 2.83 10.55 12.44
N ASP A 188 3.81 10.74 11.55
CA ASP A 188 5.22 10.94 11.94
C ASP A 188 5.40 12.20 12.79
N LEU A 189 4.78 13.31 12.41
CA LEU A 189 4.77 14.54 13.21
C LEU A 189 4.13 14.32 14.60
N SER A 190 3.02 13.58 14.64
CA SER A 190 2.33 13.24 15.88
C SER A 190 3.21 12.40 16.82
N PHE A 191 3.94 11.43 16.26
CA PHE A 191 4.89 10.62 17.03
C PHE A 191 6.12 11.43 17.47
N ALA A 192 6.66 12.29 16.59
CA ALA A 192 7.77 13.16 16.93
C ALA A 192 7.40 14.09 18.09
N PHE A 193 6.23 14.71 18.05
CA PHE A 193 5.70 15.53 19.15
C PHE A 193 5.58 14.72 20.45
N ALA A 194 5.01 13.52 20.41
CA ALA A 194 4.88 12.64 21.58
C ALA A 194 6.23 12.23 22.15
N ASN A 195 7.23 11.99 21.31
CA ASN A 195 8.60 11.68 21.73
C ASN A 195 9.25 12.88 22.42
N GLU A 196 9.03 14.12 21.95
CA GLU A 196 9.51 15.33 22.64
C GLU A 196 8.86 15.49 24.01
N ILE A 197 7.55 15.26 24.14
CA ILE A 197 6.85 15.26 25.44
C ILE A 197 7.47 14.21 26.37
N SER A 198 7.78 13.01 25.87
CA SER A 198 8.45 11.98 26.66
C SER A 198 9.84 12.41 27.14
N ARG A 199 10.62 13.07 26.29
CA ARG A 199 11.94 13.59 26.62
C ARG A 199 11.86 14.65 27.73
N ILE A 200 10.94 15.62 27.56
CA ILE A 200 10.71 16.67 28.59
C ILE A 200 10.25 16.04 29.91
N SER A 201 9.30 15.10 29.85
CA SER A 201 8.79 14.43 31.06
C SER A 201 9.88 13.70 31.82
N SER A 202 10.77 13.00 31.09
CA SER A 202 11.90 12.27 31.69
C SER A 202 12.86 13.20 32.46
N TYR A 203 13.07 14.43 32.00
CA TYR A 203 13.89 15.42 32.69
C TYR A 203 13.33 15.75 34.10
N TYR A 204 12.00 15.69 34.26
CA TYR A 204 11.31 15.89 35.52
C TYR A 204 11.01 14.59 36.29
N GLY A 205 11.56 13.44 35.88
CA GLY A 205 11.30 12.16 36.51
C GLY A 205 9.88 11.63 36.30
N LEU A 206 9.17 12.11 35.26
CA LEU A 206 7.79 11.75 34.94
C LEU A 206 7.69 10.77 33.75
N SER A 207 6.63 9.95 33.72
CA SER A 207 6.32 9.09 32.58
C SER A 207 5.61 9.88 31.50
N GLY A 208 6.23 10.02 30.32
CA GLY A 208 5.65 10.70 29.16
C GLY A 208 4.33 10.06 28.68
N SER A 209 4.24 8.73 28.66
CA SER A 209 2.99 8.04 28.30
C SER A 209 1.86 8.34 29.28
N SER A 210 2.13 8.30 30.60
CA SER A 210 1.14 8.63 31.63
C SER A 210 0.70 10.10 31.55
N LEU A 211 1.64 11.01 31.25
CA LEU A 211 1.33 12.43 31.07
C LEU A 211 0.42 12.64 29.87
N ILE A 212 0.71 11.98 28.73
CA ILE A 212 -0.12 12.06 27.53
C ILE A 212 -1.52 11.49 27.77
N ASP A 213 -1.64 10.37 28.51
CA ASP A 213 -2.95 9.81 28.86
C ASP A 213 -3.80 10.81 29.65
N LYS A 214 -3.18 11.48 30.63
CA LYS A 214 -3.87 12.52 31.44
C LYS A 214 -4.22 13.75 30.61
N ALA A 215 -3.34 14.18 29.70
CA ALA A 215 -3.59 15.31 28.82
C ALA A 215 -4.75 15.05 27.83
N ASN A 216 -4.92 13.82 27.40
CA ASN A 216 -6.01 13.41 26.51
C ASN A 216 -7.33 13.14 27.25
N PHE A 217 -7.26 12.82 28.55
CA PHE A 217 -8.43 12.38 29.30
C PHE A 217 -9.50 13.48 29.41
N GLY A 218 -10.64 13.24 28.79
CA GLY A 218 -11.78 14.16 28.82
C GLY A 218 -11.55 15.49 28.09
N TYR A 219 -10.46 15.64 27.32
CA TYR A 219 -10.17 16.87 26.58
C TYR A 219 -10.39 16.68 25.06
N PRO A 220 -11.55 17.07 24.52
CA PRO A 220 -11.97 16.70 23.15
C PRO A 220 -11.14 17.39 22.04
N ARG A 221 -10.36 18.43 22.38
CA ARG A 221 -9.52 19.15 21.41
C ARG A 221 -8.16 18.51 21.19
N ASN A 222 -7.76 17.55 22.03
CA ASN A 222 -6.48 16.85 21.92
C ASN A 222 -6.68 15.37 21.66
N LEU A 223 -5.86 14.83 20.75
CA LEU A 223 -5.61 13.41 20.61
C LEU A 223 -4.11 13.23 20.36
N ILE A 224 -3.32 13.45 21.45
CA ILE A 224 -1.87 13.31 21.39
C ILE A 224 -1.54 11.82 21.25
N ALA A 225 -0.73 11.48 20.26
CA ALA A 225 -0.28 10.11 20.04
C ALA A 225 0.62 9.62 21.18
N LYS A 226 0.76 8.30 21.30
CA LYS A 226 1.81 7.72 22.17
C LYS A 226 3.17 7.83 21.48
N PRO A 227 4.26 7.91 22.27
CA PRO A 227 5.62 7.85 21.72
C PRO A 227 5.83 6.61 20.85
N SER A 228 6.49 6.78 19.72
CA SER A 228 6.72 5.72 18.73
C SER A 228 7.99 5.98 17.92
N MET A 229 8.49 4.93 17.25
CA MET A 229 9.62 5.01 16.32
C MET A 229 9.27 5.58 14.93
N GLY A 230 8.00 5.83 14.64
CA GLY A 230 7.53 6.32 13.36
C GLY A 230 6.43 5.44 12.75
N VAL A 231 5.99 5.78 11.51
CA VAL A 231 4.90 5.06 10.83
C VAL A 231 5.30 3.68 10.30
N GLY A 232 6.55 3.34 10.31
CA GLY A 232 7.08 2.13 9.69
C GLY A 232 7.05 2.19 8.16
N GLY A 233 7.81 1.31 7.49
CA GLY A 233 7.87 1.23 6.02
C GLY A 233 8.78 0.13 5.57
#